data_c3b2c70fa346be22ba7338ca76cdfc58
#
_entry.id   c3b2c70fa346be22ba7338ca76cdfc58
#
_cell.length_a   1.000
_cell.length_b   1.000
_cell.length_c   1.000
_cell.angle_alpha   90.00
_cell.angle_beta   90.00
_cell.angle_gamma   90.00
#
_symmetry.space_group_name_H-M   'P 1'
#
loop_
_entity.id
_entity.type
_entity.pdbx_description
1 polymer ?
#
loop_
_entity_poly.entity_id
_entity_poly.type
_entity_poly.pdbx_seq_one_letter_code
_entity_poly.pdbx_strand_id
1 'polypeptide(L)'
;MQINVKYRAHLAELVKNSNESILAANVSEVLNHIKKQYGAQALKLAKTMLIVVNGQSILLQKHFKTVLKDGDEVSFLPICGGG
;
A
#
# COMPACT_ATOMS: atom_id res chain seq x y z
N MET A 1 9.90 0.12 11.26
CA MET A 1 8.61 0.43 11.88
C MET A 1 7.61 -0.63 11.54
N GLN A 2 6.88 -1.10 12.50
CA GLN A 2 5.82 -2.07 12.24
C GLN A 2 4.56 -1.33 11.84
N ILE A 3 4.04 -1.65 10.66
CA ILE A 3 2.86 -0.96 10.12
C ILE A 3 1.82 -1.98 9.68
N ASN A 4 0.58 -1.52 9.58
CA ASN A 4 -0.53 -2.33 9.10
C ASN A 4 -0.85 -1.96 7.67
N VAL A 5 -0.84 -2.94 6.78
CA VAL A 5 -1.16 -2.72 5.38
C VAL A 5 -2.52 -3.33 5.09
N LYS A 6 -3.37 -2.55 4.45
CA LYS A 6 -4.70 -2.99 4.06
C LYS A 6 -4.81 -3.05 2.55
N TYR A 7 -5.13 -4.22 2.05
CA TYR A 7 -5.34 -4.46 0.61
C TYR A 7 -6.83 -4.51 0.33
N ARG A 8 -7.25 -3.87 -0.74
CA ARG A 8 -8.68 -3.83 -1.09
C ARG A 8 -8.87 -4.15 -2.57
N ALA A 9 -10.11 -4.52 -2.92
CA ALA A 9 -10.53 -4.77 -4.29
C ALA A 9 -9.63 -5.80 -4.99
N HIS A 10 -9.25 -5.54 -6.22
CA HIS A 10 -8.48 -6.52 -7.00
C HIS A 10 -7.12 -6.84 -6.40
N LEU A 11 -6.51 -5.89 -5.70
CA LEU A 11 -5.23 -6.17 -5.06
C LEU A 11 -5.40 -7.22 -3.95
N ALA A 12 -6.46 -7.09 -3.14
CA ALA A 12 -6.75 -8.08 -2.10
C ALA A 12 -6.97 -9.47 -2.71
N GLU A 13 -7.64 -9.53 -3.85
CA GLU A 13 -7.86 -10.79 -4.55
C GLU A 13 -6.55 -11.37 -5.07
N LEU A 14 -5.71 -10.53 -5.63
CA LEU A 14 -4.45 -10.95 -6.22
C LEU A 14 -3.48 -11.48 -5.16
N VAL A 15 -3.36 -10.78 -4.03
CA VAL A 15 -2.45 -11.19 -2.96
C VAL A 15 -3.09 -12.21 -2.00
N LYS A 16 -4.40 -12.42 -2.12
CA LYS A 16 -5.18 -13.34 -1.29
C LYS A 16 -5.07 -12.99 0.19
N ASN A 17 -5.10 -11.69 0.46
CA ASN A 17 -4.98 -11.17 1.81
C ASN A 17 -5.64 -9.80 1.85
N SER A 18 -6.25 -9.43 2.96
CA SER A 18 -6.86 -8.11 3.09
C SER A 18 -6.14 -7.23 4.11
N ASN A 19 -5.41 -7.83 5.03
CA ASN A 19 -4.66 -7.09 6.04
C ASN A 19 -3.37 -7.83 6.36
N GLU A 20 -2.32 -7.06 6.62
CA GLU A 20 -1.03 -7.65 6.90
C GLU A 20 -0.19 -6.67 7.71
N SER A 21 0.58 -7.19 8.66
CA SER A 21 1.50 -6.38 9.45
C SER A 21 2.91 -6.63 8.92
N ILE A 22 3.61 -5.57 8.55
CA ILE A 22 4.95 -5.68 7.99
C ILE A 22 5.88 -4.64 8.61
N LEU A 23 7.16 -4.78 8.36
CA LEU A 23 8.16 -3.80 8.76
C LEU A 23 8.51 -2.94 7.55
N ALA A 24 8.34 -1.64 7.68
CA ALA A 24 8.67 -0.70 6.62
C ALA A 24 8.91 0.69 7.20
N ALA A 25 9.86 1.41 6.64
CA ALA A 25 10.19 2.76 7.08
C ALA A 25 9.50 3.83 6.23
N ASN A 26 9.04 3.47 5.05
CA ASN A 26 8.38 4.39 4.13
C ASN A 26 7.51 3.61 3.15
N VAL A 27 6.75 4.36 2.34
CA VAL A 27 5.83 3.72 1.39
C VAL A 27 6.57 2.90 0.34
N SER A 28 7.75 3.35 -0.09
CA SER A 28 8.56 2.58 -1.04
C SER A 28 8.88 1.18 -0.52
N GLU A 29 9.15 1.07 0.77
CA GLU A 29 9.45 -0.23 1.35
C GLU A 29 8.21 -1.13 1.40
N VAL A 30 7.03 -0.53 1.59
CA VAL A 30 5.78 -1.28 1.49
C VAL A 30 5.63 -1.87 0.09
N LEU A 31 5.90 -1.05 -0.93
CA LEU A 31 5.83 -1.51 -2.32
C LEU A 31 6.86 -2.59 -2.61
N ASN A 32 8.06 -2.46 -2.06
CA ASN A 32 9.08 -3.50 -2.21
C ASN A 32 8.63 -4.81 -1.57
N HIS A 33 7.97 -4.73 -0.42
CA HIS A 33 7.42 -5.91 0.23
C HIS A 33 6.40 -6.60 -0.68
N ILE A 34 5.51 -5.81 -1.29
CA ILE A 34 4.50 -6.36 -2.19
C ILE A 34 5.16 -7.09 -3.35
N LYS A 35 6.18 -6.48 -3.94
CA LYS A 35 6.90 -7.10 -5.06
C LYS A 35 7.56 -8.41 -4.64
N LYS A 36 8.25 -8.40 -3.50
CA LYS A 36 8.96 -9.58 -3.00
C LYS A 36 8.02 -10.71 -2.65
N GLN A 37 6.94 -10.38 -1.96
CA GLN A 37 6.04 -11.38 -1.40
C GLN A 37 5.02 -11.88 -2.40
N TYR A 38 4.55 -10.99 -3.29
CA TYR A 38 3.42 -11.30 -4.17
C TYR A 38 3.74 -11.17 -5.66
N GLY A 39 4.90 -10.62 -6.01
CA GLY A 39 5.34 -10.55 -7.39
C GLY A 39 5.14 -9.22 -8.07
N ALA A 40 5.72 -9.11 -9.26
CA ALA A 40 5.72 -7.85 -10.02
C ALA A 40 4.33 -7.41 -10.45
N GLN A 41 3.44 -8.36 -10.70
CA GLN A 41 2.07 -8.04 -11.12
C GLN A 41 1.31 -7.35 -10.00
N ALA A 42 1.48 -7.83 -8.76
CA ALA A 42 0.86 -7.19 -7.60
C ALA A 42 1.41 -5.78 -7.40
N LEU A 43 2.71 -5.60 -7.56
CA LEU A 43 3.32 -4.28 -7.47
C LEU A 43 2.76 -3.33 -8.51
N LYS A 44 2.63 -3.80 -9.74
CA LYS A 44 2.11 -2.97 -10.83
C LYS A 44 0.69 -2.51 -10.52
N LEU A 45 -0.14 -3.41 -10.04
CA LEU A 45 -1.51 -3.06 -9.67
C LEU A 45 -1.52 -2.08 -8.50
N ALA A 46 -0.72 -2.33 -7.47
CA ALA A 46 -0.66 -1.46 -6.30
C ALA A 46 -0.28 -0.02 -6.67
N LYS A 47 0.61 0.15 -7.63
CA LYS A 47 1.04 1.49 -8.06
C LYS A 47 -0.04 2.28 -8.77
N THR A 48 -1.08 1.62 -9.27
CA THR A 48 -2.20 2.30 -9.93
C THR A 48 -3.32 2.65 -8.98
N MET A 49 -3.22 2.22 -7.73
CA MET A 49 -4.26 2.43 -6.74
C MET A 49 -4.00 3.67 -5.91
N LEU A 50 -5.05 4.13 -5.22
CA LEU A 50 -4.90 5.22 -4.27
C LEU A 50 -4.24 4.67 -3.02
N ILE A 51 -3.10 5.25 -2.65
CA ILE A 51 -2.36 4.85 -1.46
C ILE A 51 -2.59 5.87 -0.36
N VAL A 52 -3.10 5.42 0.77
CA VAL A 52 -3.51 6.28 1.86
C VAL A 52 -2.77 5.87 3.13
N VAL A 53 -2.18 6.84 3.82
CA VAL A 53 -1.53 6.62 5.11
C VAL A 53 -2.36 7.30 6.18
N ASN A 54 -2.91 6.51 7.10
CA ASN A 54 -3.76 7.02 8.19
C ASN A 54 -4.88 7.92 7.66
N GLY A 55 -5.50 7.52 6.56
CA GLY A 55 -6.62 8.24 5.98
C GLY A 55 -6.27 9.39 5.06
N GLN A 56 -4.98 9.65 4.85
CA GLN A 56 -4.55 10.76 4.01
C GLN A 56 -3.75 10.25 2.81
N SER A 57 -4.11 10.70 1.62
CA SER A 57 -3.43 10.30 0.39
C SER A 57 -1.95 10.67 0.41
N ILE A 58 -1.10 9.78 -0.10
CA ILE A 58 0.33 10.07 -0.21
C ILE A 58 0.58 11.20 -1.20
N LEU A 59 -0.37 11.52 -2.07
CA LEU A 59 -0.24 12.64 -3.00
C LEU A 59 -0.22 13.98 -2.26
N LEU A 60 -0.78 14.02 -1.06
CA LEU A 60 -0.75 15.19 -0.19
C LEU A 60 0.44 15.16 0.77
N GLN A 61 1.29 14.18 0.63
CA GLN A 61 2.47 14.00 1.45
C GLN A 61 3.69 13.92 0.54
N LYS A 62 4.57 12.97 0.77
CA LYS A 62 5.81 12.85 -0.02
C LYS A 62 5.77 11.66 -0.98
N HIS A 63 4.59 11.31 -1.45
CA HIS A 63 4.40 10.21 -2.39
C HIS A 63 5.05 8.93 -1.87
N PHE A 64 5.84 8.24 -2.67
CA PHE A 64 6.49 7.00 -2.26
C PHE A 64 7.55 7.20 -1.19
N LYS A 65 8.01 8.44 -0.98
CA LYS A 65 9.00 8.77 0.05
C LYS A 65 8.35 9.10 1.39
N THR A 66 7.03 9.03 1.48
CA THR A 66 6.31 9.27 2.73
C THR A 66 6.86 8.36 3.82
N VAL A 67 7.33 8.97 4.91
CA VAL A 67 7.90 8.26 6.04
C VAL A 67 6.79 7.69 6.91
N LEU A 68 6.97 6.46 7.36
CA LEU A 68 6.00 5.75 8.19
C LEU A 68 6.52 5.65 9.62
N LYS A 69 5.57 5.66 10.56
CA LYS A 69 5.84 5.51 11.98
C LYS A 69 5.22 4.22 12.47
N ASP A 70 5.71 3.75 13.60
CA ASP A 70 5.19 2.54 14.20
C ASP A 70 3.68 2.65 14.42
N GLY A 71 2.95 1.64 13.98
CA GLY A 71 1.50 1.63 14.11
C GLY A 71 0.74 2.29 12.97
N ASP A 72 1.42 2.91 12.02
CA ASP A 72 0.74 3.54 10.89
C ASP A 72 -0.02 2.51 10.05
N GLU A 73 -1.09 2.98 9.43
CA GLU A 73 -1.92 2.16 8.56
C GLU A 73 -1.78 2.65 7.12
N VAL A 74 -1.37 1.76 6.23
CA VAL A 74 -1.26 2.04 4.80
C VAL A 74 -2.34 1.26 4.08
N SER A 75 -3.22 1.94 3.37
CA SER A 75 -4.32 1.31 2.65
C SER A 75 -4.17 1.51 1.15
N PHE A 76 -4.43 0.45 0.40
CA PHE A 76 -4.47 0.49 -1.06
C PHE A 76 -5.94 0.41 -1.47
N LEU A 77 -6.45 1.53 -1.99
CA LEU A 77 -7.86 1.66 -2.32
C LEU A 77 -8.06 1.77 -3.84
N PRO A 78 -9.16 1.25 -4.37
CA PRO A 78 -9.42 1.38 -5.80
C PRO A 78 -9.70 2.83 -6.13
N ILE A 79 -9.25 3.26 -7.31
CA ILE A 79 -9.59 4.57 -7.84
C ILE A 79 -10.94 4.43 -8.51
N CYS A 80 -11.94 5.08 -7.96
CA CYS A 80 -13.29 4.99 -8.48
C CYS A 80 -13.54 6.00 -9.57
N GLY A 81 -14.45 5.66 -10.41
CA GLY A 81 -15.02 6.56 -11.34
C GLY A 81 -14.11 6.98 -12.42
N GLY A 82 -13.01 6.46 -12.43
CA GLY A 82 -12.20 6.82 -13.51
C GLY A 82 -12.99 6.85 -14.74
N GLY A 83 -13.97 6.67 -14.52
CA GLY A 83 -14.85 6.74 -15.71
C GLY A 83 -14.11 6.77 -16.70
#